data_8159541283b05e40ab4a8bbd4c767082
#
_entry.id   8159541283b05e40ab4a8bbd4c767082
#
_cell.length_a   1.000
_cell.length_b   1.000
_cell.length_c   1.000
_cell.angle_alpha   90.00
_cell.angle_beta   90.00
_cell.angle_gamma   90.00
#
_symmetry.space_group_name_H-M   'P 1'
#
loop_
_entity.id
_entity.type
_entity.pdbx_description
1 polymer ?
#
loop_
_entity_poly.entity_id
_entity_poly.type
_entity_poly.pdbx_seq_one_letter_code
_entity_poly.pdbx_strand_id
1 'polypeptide(L)'
;MRSADDHAIILTVGDEITSGDIANTNGSWLAGRLAALGVPVRMLAAVPDDVDEIAGFVRDHRPLCRWLIVTGGLGGTPDDVTREGIAAAFGVGLEAHAASLAVLRGRFPEHTHGYVERFAMLPSGAQPVENPLGGAPGFRLENVVVLAGVPAEMEATFGVAERTVLGAGTRPIRAVRLSYRTTESQIVAVLERALDEHPTVAVGSYPHFDDGVRRVDIVLKSADPGALDAAAAWMGEELGQVLSAP
;
A
#
# COMPACT_ATOMS: atom_id res chain seq x y z
N MET A 1 -7.61 20.99 -6.50
CA MET A 1 -6.72 19.92 -7.02
C MET A 1 -5.68 19.63 -5.94
N ARG A 2 -5.61 18.38 -5.43
CA ARG A 2 -4.52 17.99 -4.53
C ARG A 2 -3.23 17.93 -5.36
N SER A 3 -2.11 18.41 -4.82
CA SER A 3 -0.79 18.35 -5.47
C SER A 3 -0.38 16.89 -5.70
N ALA A 4 0.46 16.65 -6.72
CA ALA A 4 1.09 15.34 -6.95
C ALA A 4 1.89 14.87 -5.71
N ASP A 5 2.34 15.82 -4.89
CA ASP A 5 3.16 15.60 -3.70
C ASP A 5 2.41 15.03 -2.49
N ASP A 6 1.08 14.87 -2.56
CA ASP A 6 0.27 14.54 -1.37
C ASP A 6 -0.20 13.09 -1.30
N HIS A 7 0.05 12.24 -2.31
CA HIS A 7 -0.51 10.89 -2.33
C HIS A 7 0.47 9.83 -2.85
N ALA A 8 0.15 8.58 -2.58
CA ALA A 8 0.83 7.42 -3.14
C ALA A 8 -0.01 6.72 -4.20
N ILE A 9 0.68 6.00 -5.08
CA ILE A 9 0.14 5.00 -5.98
C ILE A 9 0.78 3.66 -5.63
N ILE A 10 0.01 2.58 -5.65
CA ILE A 10 0.49 1.21 -5.40
C ILE A 10 0.35 0.41 -6.69
N LEU A 11 1.42 -0.28 -7.06
CA LEU A 11 1.45 -1.26 -8.12
C LEU A 11 1.79 -2.63 -7.54
N THR A 12 0.95 -3.62 -7.78
CA THR A 12 1.24 -5.02 -7.50
C THR A 12 1.61 -5.71 -8.81
N VAL A 13 2.73 -6.42 -8.81
CA VAL A 13 3.21 -7.20 -9.97
C VAL A 13 3.01 -8.68 -9.63
N GLY A 14 2.35 -9.40 -10.52
CA GLY A 14 2.11 -10.84 -10.39
C GLY A 14 1.03 -11.33 -11.34
N ASP A 15 1.33 -12.36 -12.11
CA ASP A 15 0.39 -13.05 -12.98
C ASP A 15 -0.78 -13.64 -12.19
N GLU A 16 -0.50 -14.20 -11.00
CA GLU A 16 -1.50 -14.78 -10.09
C GLU A 16 -2.49 -13.74 -9.53
N ILE A 17 -2.07 -12.47 -9.46
CA ILE A 17 -2.94 -11.36 -9.03
C ILE A 17 -3.84 -10.93 -10.20
N THR A 18 -3.29 -10.84 -11.40
CA THR A 18 -4.04 -10.40 -12.59
C THR A 18 -4.98 -11.47 -13.11
N SER A 19 -4.65 -12.77 -12.93
CA SER A 19 -5.54 -13.90 -13.23
C SER A 19 -6.65 -14.08 -12.18
N GLY A 20 -6.45 -13.54 -10.97
CA GLY A 20 -7.40 -13.70 -9.86
C GLY A 20 -7.20 -14.98 -9.05
N ASP A 21 -6.10 -15.72 -9.27
CA ASP A 21 -5.77 -16.93 -8.51
C ASP A 21 -5.46 -16.61 -7.05
N ILE A 22 -4.86 -15.44 -6.80
CA ILE A 22 -4.55 -14.93 -5.46
C ILE A 22 -5.13 -13.52 -5.28
N ALA A 23 -5.77 -13.28 -4.13
CA ALA A 23 -6.26 -11.96 -3.78
C ALA A 23 -5.09 -11.00 -3.49
N ASN A 24 -5.18 -9.75 -3.97
CA ASN A 24 -4.17 -8.71 -3.74
C ASN A 24 -4.16 -8.22 -2.28
N THR A 25 -3.67 -9.05 -1.38
CA THR A 25 -3.56 -8.73 0.05
C THR A 25 -2.46 -7.71 0.33
N ASN A 26 -1.34 -7.77 -0.41
CA ASN A 26 -0.23 -6.83 -0.28
C ASN A 26 -0.68 -5.40 -0.58
N GLY A 27 -1.37 -5.19 -1.69
CA GLY A 27 -1.87 -3.86 -2.06
C GLY A 27 -2.83 -3.30 -1.01
N SER A 28 -3.73 -4.13 -0.48
CA SER A 28 -4.66 -3.73 0.59
C SER A 28 -3.94 -3.36 1.88
N TRP A 29 -2.95 -4.16 2.31
CA TRP A 29 -2.16 -3.90 3.51
C TRP A 29 -1.35 -2.60 3.37
N LEU A 30 -0.64 -2.43 2.24
CA LEU A 30 0.13 -1.22 1.94
C LEU A 30 -0.74 0.04 1.95
N ALA A 31 -1.94 -0.03 1.36
CA ALA A 31 -2.87 1.09 1.34
C ALA A 31 -3.29 1.50 2.77
N GLY A 32 -3.60 0.52 3.62
CA GLY A 32 -3.92 0.76 5.03
C GLY A 32 -2.74 1.38 5.79
N ARG A 33 -1.53 0.87 5.56
CA ARG A 33 -0.32 1.35 6.25
C ARG A 33 0.08 2.75 5.83
N LEU A 34 0.04 3.06 4.52
CA LEU A 34 0.31 4.40 4.00
C LEU A 34 -0.71 5.42 4.51
N ALA A 35 -1.99 5.05 4.54
CA ALA A 35 -3.03 5.91 5.09
C ALA A 35 -2.76 6.21 6.58
N ALA A 36 -2.36 5.22 7.38
CA ALA A 36 -1.99 5.42 8.78
C ALA A 36 -0.79 6.37 8.94
N LEU A 37 0.13 6.40 7.96
CA LEU A 37 1.24 7.37 7.91
C LEU A 37 0.81 8.76 7.43
N GLY A 38 -0.44 8.96 7.04
CA GLY A 38 -0.90 10.24 6.49
C GLY A 38 -0.58 10.43 5.00
N VAL A 39 -0.25 9.34 4.30
CA VAL A 39 -0.05 9.33 2.85
C VAL A 39 -1.27 8.65 2.22
N PRO A 40 -2.26 9.40 1.71
CA PRO A 40 -3.43 8.80 1.09
C PRO A 40 -3.04 8.06 -0.18
N VAL A 41 -3.62 6.89 -0.42
CA VAL A 41 -3.45 6.14 -1.67
C VAL A 41 -4.54 6.57 -2.63
N ARG A 42 -4.13 7.00 -3.82
CA ARG A 42 -5.06 7.43 -4.90
C ARG A 42 -5.41 6.31 -5.85
N MET A 43 -4.48 5.40 -6.09
CA MET A 43 -4.64 4.29 -7.02
C MET A 43 -3.96 3.04 -6.46
N LEU A 44 -4.61 1.91 -6.61
CA LEU A 44 -4.06 0.58 -6.43
C LEU A 44 -4.31 -0.17 -7.74
N ALA A 45 -3.25 -0.62 -8.38
CA ALA A 45 -3.28 -1.32 -9.66
C ALA A 45 -2.52 -2.64 -9.57
N ALA A 46 -2.80 -3.54 -10.51
CA ALA A 46 -2.02 -4.76 -10.72
C ALA A 46 -1.65 -4.87 -12.19
N VAL A 47 -0.44 -5.38 -12.46
CA VAL A 47 0.05 -5.73 -13.79
C VAL A 47 0.66 -7.13 -13.76
N PRO A 48 0.72 -7.84 -14.91
CA PRO A 48 1.40 -9.13 -15.00
C PRO A 48 2.92 -8.99 -14.81
N ASP A 49 3.61 -10.11 -14.72
CA ASP A 49 5.07 -10.19 -14.71
C ASP A 49 5.63 -9.96 -16.12
N ASP A 50 5.46 -8.75 -16.63
CA ASP A 50 5.90 -8.29 -17.94
C ASP A 50 6.69 -6.98 -17.82
N VAL A 51 7.90 -6.96 -18.42
CA VAL A 51 8.84 -5.82 -18.35
C VAL A 51 8.24 -4.55 -18.93
N ASP A 52 7.56 -4.64 -20.07
CA ASP A 52 7.02 -3.47 -20.78
C ASP A 52 5.80 -2.90 -20.07
N GLU A 53 4.92 -3.76 -19.51
CA GLU A 53 3.76 -3.37 -18.70
C GLU A 53 4.22 -2.65 -17.42
N ILE A 54 5.17 -3.22 -16.70
CA ILE A 54 5.75 -2.61 -15.49
C ILE A 54 6.39 -1.25 -15.84
N ALA A 55 7.24 -1.25 -16.89
CA ALA A 55 7.95 -0.04 -17.29
C ALA A 55 6.99 1.07 -17.77
N GLY A 56 5.97 0.71 -18.54
CA GLY A 56 4.91 1.62 -19.00
C GLY A 56 4.19 2.25 -17.82
N PHE A 57 3.68 1.42 -16.91
CA PHE A 57 2.98 1.91 -15.72
C PHE A 57 3.84 2.86 -14.88
N VAL A 58 5.09 2.49 -14.62
CA VAL A 58 6.00 3.30 -13.81
C VAL A 58 6.31 4.64 -14.47
N ARG A 59 6.60 4.67 -15.77
CA ARG A 59 6.84 5.92 -16.52
C ARG A 59 5.67 6.89 -16.43
N ASP A 60 4.45 6.36 -16.59
CA ASP A 60 3.24 7.18 -16.66
C ASP A 60 2.81 7.70 -15.28
N HIS A 61 3.04 6.92 -14.22
CA HIS A 61 2.44 7.22 -12.92
C HIS A 61 3.41 7.79 -11.88
N ARG A 62 4.74 7.51 -11.96
CA ARG A 62 5.71 8.08 -11.00
C ARG A 62 5.73 9.61 -10.94
N PRO A 63 5.52 10.34 -12.05
CA PRO A 63 5.49 11.81 -12.00
C PRO A 63 4.21 12.38 -11.35
N LEU A 64 3.18 11.54 -11.16
CA LEU A 64 1.86 11.93 -10.70
C LEU A 64 1.65 11.76 -9.19
N CYS A 65 2.64 11.25 -8.45
CA CYS A 65 2.50 10.92 -7.04
C CYS A 65 3.77 11.23 -6.25
N ARG A 66 3.61 11.40 -4.94
CA ARG A 66 4.73 11.52 -4.00
C ARG A 66 5.53 10.23 -3.94
N TRP A 67 4.84 9.09 -3.84
CA TRP A 67 5.43 7.77 -3.76
C TRP A 67 4.72 6.79 -4.68
N LEU A 68 5.47 6.10 -5.49
CA LEU A 68 5.03 4.91 -6.20
C LEU A 68 5.59 3.69 -5.47
N ILE A 69 4.71 2.92 -4.85
CA ILE A 69 5.09 1.69 -4.13
C ILE A 69 4.80 0.51 -5.05
N VAL A 70 5.82 -0.28 -5.34
CA VAL A 70 5.72 -1.49 -6.16
C VAL A 70 5.96 -2.71 -5.29
N THR A 71 5.19 -3.78 -5.43
CA THR A 71 5.37 -5.03 -4.70
C THR A 71 5.17 -6.24 -5.62
N GLY A 72 6.01 -7.25 -5.48
CA GLY A 72 6.03 -8.46 -6.32
C GLY A 72 7.19 -8.51 -7.30
N GLY A 73 7.47 -9.69 -7.85
CA GLY A 73 8.47 -9.92 -8.89
C GLY A 73 9.91 -9.62 -8.50
N LEU A 74 10.28 -9.75 -7.21
CA LEU A 74 11.66 -9.56 -6.70
C LEU A 74 12.37 -10.88 -6.34
N GLY A 75 11.81 -12.02 -6.65
CA GLY A 75 12.47 -13.30 -6.47
C GLY A 75 13.66 -13.49 -7.39
N GLY A 76 14.06 -14.76 -7.58
CA GLY A 76 15.15 -15.14 -8.46
C GLY A 76 14.72 -16.07 -9.57
N THR A 77 13.42 -16.29 -9.73
CA THR A 77 12.86 -17.09 -10.82
C THR A 77 12.82 -16.30 -12.12
N PRO A 78 12.71 -16.93 -13.29
CA PRO A 78 12.72 -16.22 -14.57
C PRO A 78 11.56 -15.25 -14.80
N ASP A 79 10.45 -15.45 -14.11
CA ASP A 79 9.24 -14.63 -14.10
C ASP A 79 9.36 -13.39 -13.19
N ASP A 80 10.32 -13.36 -12.26
CA ASP A 80 10.60 -12.20 -11.40
C ASP A 80 11.31 -11.09 -12.20
N VAL A 81 10.56 -10.25 -12.89
CA VAL A 81 11.07 -9.23 -13.84
C VAL A 81 10.89 -7.78 -13.39
N THR A 82 10.48 -7.58 -12.13
CA THR A 82 10.22 -6.22 -11.63
C THR A 82 11.47 -5.33 -11.67
N ARG A 83 12.66 -5.86 -11.40
CA ARG A 83 13.92 -5.08 -11.49
C ARG A 83 14.17 -4.57 -12.89
N GLU A 84 13.98 -5.44 -13.87
CA GLU A 84 14.12 -5.16 -15.30
C GLU A 84 13.10 -4.11 -15.74
N GLY A 85 11.83 -4.24 -15.31
CA GLY A 85 10.76 -3.28 -15.60
C GLY A 85 11.06 -1.89 -15.03
N ILE A 86 11.54 -1.82 -13.78
CA ILE A 86 11.93 -0.55 -13.17
C ILE A 86 13.16 0.03 -13.88
N ALA A 87 14.18 -0.77 -14.17
CA ALA A 87 15.36 -0.31 -14.91
C ALA A 87 14.97 0.25 -16.29
N ALA A 88 14.09 -0.43 -17.03
CA ALA A 88 13.56 0.05 -18.30
C ALA A 88 12.75 1.35 -18.18
N ALA A 89 11.97 1.49 -17.10
CA ALA A 89 11.19 2.72 -16.84
C ALA A 89 12.09 3.96 -16.65
N PHE A 90 13.27 3.77 -16.08
CA PHE A 90 14.23 4.83 -15.82
C PHE A 90 15.31 4.96 -16.91
N GLY A 91 15.35 4.03 -17.88
CA GLY A 91 16.38 4.02 -18.94
C GLY A 91 17.78 3.71 -18.41
N VAL A 92 17.89 2.90 -17.36
CA VAL A 92 19.16 2.51 -16.72
C VAL A 92 19.40 1.01 -16.83
N GLY A 93 20.66 0.57 -16.62
CA GLY A 93 20.99 -0.85 -16.55
C GLY A 93 20.76 -1.45 -15.15
N LEU A 94 20.91 -2.78 -15.06
CA LEU A 94 21.00 -3.49 -13.79
C LEU A 94 22.47 -3.68 -13.41
N GLU A 95 22.80 -3.52 -12.15
CA GLU A 95 24.15 -3.75 -11.60
C GLU A 95 24.08 -4.50 -10.27
N ALA A 96 25.12 -5.31 -10.01
CA ALA A 96 25.19 -6.05 -8.75
C ALA A 96 25.53 -5.10 -7.59
N HIS A 97 24.65 -5.01 -6.60
CA HIS A 97 24.91 -4.27 -5.37
C HIS A 97 25.83 -5.09 -4.45
N ALA A 98 27.12 -4.75 -4.42
CA ALA A 98 28.16 -5.54 -3.78
C ALA A 98 27.90 -5.87 -2.29
N ALA A 99 27.40 -4.90 -1.51
CA ALA A 99 27.11 -5.11 -0.09
C ALA A 99 25.92 -6.09 0.11
N SER A 100 24.84 -5.96 -0.69
CA SER A 100 23.73 -6.91 -0.66
C SER A 100 24.18 -8.31 -1.08
N LEU A 101 24.99 -8.41 -2.12
CA LEU A 101 25.51 -9.68 -2.60
C LEU A 101 26.36 -10.38 -1.53
N ALA A 102 27.23 -9.66 -0.82
CA ALA A 102 28.04 -10.22 0.25
C ALA A 102 27.19 -10.77 1.40
N VAL A 103 26.15 -10.04 1.82
CA VAL A 103 25.22 -10.47 2.86
C VAL A 103 24.46 -11.72 2.42
N LEU A 104 23.93 -11.74 1.19
CA LEU A 104 23.17 -12.86 0.67
C LEU A 104 24.03 -14.12 0.53
N ARG A 105 25.25 -14.02 -0.01
CA ARG A 105 26.18 -15.15 -0.09
C ARG A 105 26.54 -15.74 1.28
N GLY A 106 26.60 -14.91 2.31
CA GLY A 106 26.84 -15.36 3.68
C GLY A 106 25.64 -16.07 4.34
N ARG A 107 24.42 -15.82 3.83
CA ARG A 107 23.18 -16.41 4.36
C ARG A 107 22.74 -17.69 3.64
N PHE A 108 23.05 -17.81 2.37
CA PHE A 108 22.58 -18.90 1.52
C PHE A 108 23.69 -19.91 1.19
N PRO A 109 23.35 -21.21 1.04
CA PRO A 109 24.32 -22.22 0.66
C PRO A 109 24.94 -21.93 -0.71
N GLU A 110 26.22 -22.28 -0.90
CA GLU A 110 27.01 -21.99 -2.11
C GLU A 110 26.32 -22.46 -3.40
N HIS A 111 25.68 -23.63 -3.38
CA HIS A 111 24.99 -24.18 -4.56
C HIS A 111 23.78 -23.35 -5.03
N THR A 112 23.30 -22.40 -4.23
CA THR A 112 22.19 -21.51 -4.56
C THR A 112 22.67 -20.11 -4.98
N HIS A 113 23.97 -19.83 -5.00
CA HIS A 113 24.48 -18.48 -5.22
C HIS A 113 24.05 -17.88 -6.57
N GLY A 114 23.98 -18.67 -7.64
CA GLY A 114 23.50 -18.18 -8.93
C GLY A 114 22.06 -17.67 -8.91
N TYR A 115 21.20 -18.32 -8.12
CA TYR A 115 19.83 -17.88 -7.88
C TYR A 115 19.79 -16.60 -7.01
N VAL A 116 20.58 -16.60 -5.94
CA VAL A 116 20.62 -15.52 -4.96
C VAL A 116 21.29 -14.25 -5.51
N GLU A 117 22.22 -14.40 -6.46
CA GLU A 117 22.87 -13.26 -7.12
C GLU A 117 21.85 -12.35 -7.82
N ARG A 118 20.76 -12.91 -8.36
CA ARG A 118 19.66 -12.13 -8.92
C ARG A 118 19.04 -11.17 -7.89
N PHE A 119 18.97 -11.55 -6.63
CA PHE A 119 18.45 -10.68 -5.56
C PHE A 119 19.27 -9.41 -5.37
N ALA A 120 20.56 -9.45 -5.66
CA ALA A 120 21.47 -8.33 -5.52
C ALA A 120 21.57 -7.46 -6.79
N MET A 121 20.94 -7.86 -7.90
CA MET A 121 20.87 -7.04 -9.11
C MET A 121 19.86 -5.93 -8.88
N LEU A 122 20.30 -4.67 -8.94
CA LEU A 122 19.45 -3.51 -8.76
C LEU A 122 19.58 -2.56 -9.95
N PRO A 123 18.56 -1.76 -10.28
CA PRO A 123 18.69 -0.67 -11.24
C PRO A 123 19.81 0.28 -10.83
N SER A 124 20.65 0.72 -11.76
CA SER A 124 21.77 1.64 -11.50
C SER A 124 21.28 2.90 -10.80
N GLY A 125 21.94 3.26 -9.71
CA GLY A 125 21.55 4.37 -8.85
C GLY A 125 20.47 4.07 -7.81
N ALA A 126 19.93 2.86 -7.79
CA ALA A 126 18.97 2.45 -6.75
C ALA A 126 19.66 2.28 -5.39
N GLN A 127 18.95 2.63 -4.34
CA GLN A 127 19.36 2.44 -2.96
C GLN A 127 18.65 1.20 -2.40
N PRO A 128 19.37 0.18 -1.90
CA PRO A 128 18.73 -1.00 -1.33
C PRO A 128 17.96 -0.66 -0.06
N VAL A 129 16.83 -1.33 0.13
CA VAL A 129 16.05 -1.36 1.37
C VAL A 129 16.22 -2.76 1.95
N GLU A 130 16.78 -2.84 3.14
CA GLU A 130 17.06 -4.13 3.79
C GLU A 130 15.78 -4.96 3.95
N ASN A 131 15.88 -6.26 3.64
CA ASN A 131 14.88 -7.25 4.01
C ASN A 131 15.30 -7.94 5.32
N PRO A 132 14.69 -7.60 6.47
CA PRO A 132 15.09 -8.17 7.77
C PRO A 132 14.94 -9.68 7.85
N LEU A 133 14.05 -10.27 7.03
CA LEU A 133 13.84 -11.72 6.99
C LEU A 133 14.89 -12.45 6.14
N GLY A 134 15.74 -11.72 5.43
CA GLY A 134 16.91 -12.26 4.74
C GLY A 134 16.69 -12.70 3.30
N GLY A 135 15.51 -12.49 2.74
CA GLY A 135 15.23 -12.67 1.30
C GLY A 135 15.79 -11.55 0.45
N ALA A 136 15.23 -11.40 -0.76
CA ALA A 136 15.61 -10.32 -1.67
C ALA A 136 15.42 -8.95 -1.01
N PRO A 137 16.42 -8.05 -1.07
CA PRO A 137 16.24 -6.69 -0.62
C PRO A 137 15.22 -5.97 -1.51
N GLY A 138 14.39 -5.11 -0.90
CA GLY A 138 13.72 -4.07 -1.65
C GLY A 138 14.72 -3.02 -2.13
N PHE A 139 14.24 -2.02 -2.85
CA PHE A 139 15.07 -0.88 -3.24
C PHE A 139 14.24 0.38 -3.46
N ARG A 140 14.92 1.51 -3.47
CA ARG A 140 14.36 2.80 -3.84
C ARG A 140 15.13 3.39 -5.03
N LEU A 141 14.40 3.90 -6.01
CA LEU A 141 14.95 4.73 -7.07
C LEU A 141 14.06 5.98 -7.22
N GLU A 142 14.61 7.16 -6.94
CA GLU A 142 13.86 8.42 -6.82
C GLU A 142 12.65 8.27 -5.86
N ASN A 143 11.43 8.44 -6.36
CA ASN A 143 10.18 8.29 -5.60
C ASN A 143 9.52 6.90 -5.77
N VAL A 144 10.19 5.96 -6.41
CA VAL A 144 9.73 4.57 -6.57
C VAL A 144 10.36 3.71 -5.48
N VAL A 145 9.54 3.02 -4.69
CA VAL A 145 9.96 2.06 -3.65
C VAL A 145 9.45 0.69 -4.03
N VAL A 146 10.36 -0.27 -4.16
CA VAL A 146 10.05 -1.63 -4.61
C VAL A 146 10.27 -2.61 -3.46
N LEU A 147 9.29 -3.48 -3.23
CA LEU A 147 9.20 -4.41 -2.12
C LEU A 147 8.99 -5.84 -2.61
N ALA A 148 9.33 -6.82 -1.80
CA ALA A 148 9.12 -8.24 -2.10
C ALA A 148 7.62 -8.58 -2.31
N GLY A 149 7.35 -9.69 -3.01
CA GLY A 149 5.99 -10.22 -3.19
C GLY A 149 5.48 -11.03 -1.99
N VAL A 150 6.37 -11.75 -1.29
CA VAL A 150 5.99 -12.54 -0.11
C VAL A 150 5.49 -11.62 0.99
N PRO A 151 4.24 -11.78 1.49
CA PRO A 151 3.63 -10.81 2.41
C PRO A 151 4.48 -10.47 3.63
N ALA A 152 5.00 -11.47 4.34
CA ALA A 152 5.83 -11.25 5.53
C ALA A 152 7.11 -10.47 5.22
N GLU A 153 7.75 -10.74 4.07
CA GLU A 153 8.95 -10.02 3.62
C GLU A 153 8.62 -8.60 3.19
N MET A 154 7.51 -8.42 2.48
CA MET A 154 7.00 -7.12 2.08
C MET A 154 6.75 -6.23 3.29
N GLU A 155 6.04 -6.74 4.31
CA GLU A 155 5.74 -6.01 5.54
C GLU A 155 7.02 -5.63 6.31
N ALA A 156 7.96 -6.57 6.46
CA ALA A 156 9.24 -6.34 7.14
C ALA A 156 10.07 -5.28 6.41
N THR A 157 10.18 -5.38 5.08
CA THR A 157 10.92 -4.44 4.22
C THR A 157 10.25 -3.07 4.21
N PHE A 158 8.90 -3.03 4.15
CA PHE A 158 8.15 -1.78 4.27
C PHE A 158 8.43 -1.07 5.60
N GLY A 159 8.51 -1.81 6.71
CA GLY A 159 8.86 -1.24 8.01
C GLY A 159 10.24 -0.57 8.03
N VAL A 160 11.20 -1.04 7.23
CA VAL A 160 12.49 -0.36 7.02
C VAL A 160 12.29 0.89 6.18
N ALA A 161 11.59 0.78 5.03
CA ALA A 161 11.30 1.91 4.14
C ALA A 161 10.51 3.02 4.85
N GLU A 162 9.58 2.68 5.71
CA GLU A 162 8.80 3.62 6.53
C GLU A 162 9.72 4.52 7.35
N ARG A 163 10.70 3.93 8.03
CA ARG A 163 11.64 4.68 8.91
C ARG A 163 12.68 5.48 8.14
N THR A 164 13.13 4.97 7.01
CA THR A 164 14.29 5.53 6.27
C THR A 164 13.90 6.43 5.10
N VAL A 165 12.71 6.24 4.55
CA VAL A 165 12.29 6.86 3.28
C VAL A 165 10.96 7.60 3.38
N LEU A 166 9.92 6.96 3.94
CA LEU A 166 8.52 7.43 3.80
C LEU A 166 8.06 8.35 4.93
N GLY A 167 8.59 8.18 6.14
CA GLY A 167 8.01 8.73 7.39
C GLY A 167 8.24 10.21 7.66
N ALA A 168 9.10 10.91 6.93
CA ALA A 168 9.43 12.30 7.21
C ALA A 168 8.30 13.26 6.76
N GLY A 169 7.67 13.96 7.72
CA GLY A 169 6.74 15.06 7.44
C GLY A 169 5.29 14.66 7.19
N THR A 170 4.89 13.45 7.55
CA THR A 170 3.50 12.98 7.42
C THR A 170 2.69 13.28 8.69
N ARG A 171 1.38 13.56 8.53
CA ARG A 171 0.42 13.62 9.63
C ARG A 171 -0.40 12.33 9.63
N PRO A 172 -0.25 11.45 10.64
CA PRO A 172 -0.98 10.18 10.68
C PRO A 172 -2.50 10.40 10.59
N ILE A 173 -3.16 9.67 9.70
CA ILE A 173 -4.61 9.63 9.64
C ILE A 173 -5.08 8.55 10.61
N ARG A 174 -5.91 8.93 11.57
CA ARG A 174 -6.59 8.01 12.49
C ARG A 174 -7.94 7.62 11.91
N ALA A 175 -8.41 6.43 12.30
CA ALA A 175 -9.73 5.94 11.93
C ALA A 175 -10.49 5.45 13.15
N VAL A 176 -11.79 5.75 13.19
CA VAL A 176 -12.75 5.16 14.13
C VAL A 176 -13.76 4.36 13.32
N ARG A 177 -14.05 3.13 13.75
CA ARG A 177 -15.08 2.28 13.16
C ARG A 177 -16.24 2.10 14.13
N LEU A 178 -17.45 2.36 13.65
CA LEU A 178 -18.71 2.16 14.35
C LEU A 178 -19.52 1.11 13.58
N SER A 179 -20.02 0.09 14.24
CA SER A 179 -20.75 -1.02 13.60
C SER A 179 -22.18 -1.10 14.13
N TYR A 180 -23.17 -1.09 13.23
CA TYR A 180 -24.57 -1.12 13.57
C TYR A 180 -25.32 -2.22 12.81
N ARG A 181 -26.33 -2.82 13.46
CA ARG A 181 -27.30 -3.70 12.79
C ARG A 181 -28.35 -2.83 12.12
N THR A 182 -28.12 -2.48 10.86
CA THR A 182 -28.96 -1.57 10.09
C THR A 182 -28.72 -1.74 8.59
N THR A 183 -29.39 -0.90 7.80
CA THR A 183 -29.15 -0.74 6.37
C THR A 183 -28.74 0.70 6.07
N GLU A 184 -28.02 0.93 4.99
CA GLU A 184 -27.62 2.27 4.58
C GLU A 184 -28.82 3.20 4.37
N SER A 185 -29.93 2.68 3.84
CA SER A 185 -31.16 3.46 3.64
C SER A 185 -31.76 4.04 4.93
N GLN A 186 -31.52 3.42 6.07
CA GLN A 186 -32.01 3.92 7.36
C GLN A 186 -31.13 5.01 7.94
N ILE A 187 -29.86 5.08 7.53
CA ILE A 187 -28.87 5.99 8.12
C ILE A 187 -28.34 7.05 7.14
N VAL A 188 -28.75 7.02 5.86
CA VAL A 188 -28.23 7.92 4.83
C VAL A 188 -28.33 9.39 5.20
N ALA A 189 -29.47 9.82 5.79
CA ALA A 189 -29.65 11.21 6.21
C ALA A 189 -28.65 11.64 7.30
N VAL A 190 -28.25 10.71 8.19
CA VAL A 190 -27.21 10.98 9.20
C VAL A 190 -25.84 11.07 8.53
N LEU A 191 -25.55 10.21 7.55
CA LEU A 191 -24.29 10.26 6.82
C LEU A 191 -24.15 11.56 6.00
N GLU A 192 -25.21 12.03 5.37
CA GLU A 192 -25.23 13.29 4.63
C GLU A 192 -24.98 14.47 5.58
N ARG A 193 -25.66 14.55 6.72
CA ARG A 193 -25.43 15.58 7.73
C ARG A 193 -23.99 15.56 8.28
N ALA A 194 -23.38 14.37 8.44
CA ALA A 194 -22.01 14.25 8.90
C ALA A 194 -21.01 14.93 7.97
N LEU A 195 -21.26 14.95 6.65
CA LEU A 195 -20.40 15.63 5.67
C LEU A 195 -20.44 17.15 5.84
N ASP A 196 -21.60 17.69 6.22
CA ASP A 196 -21.79 19.14 6.42
C ASP A 196 -21.26 19.60 7.78
N GLU A 197 -21.52 18.83 8.85
CA GLU A 197 -21.16 19.20 10.22
C GLU A 197 -19.69 18.89 10.55
N HIS A 198 -19.09 17.90 9.86
CA HIS A 198 -17.70 17.46 10.09
C HIS A 198 -16.88 17.43 8.77
N PRO A 199 -16.72 18.56 8.06
CA PRO A 199 -16.14 18.61 6.71
C PRO A 199 -14.65 18.20 6.65
N THR A 200 -13.97 18.10 7.80
CA THR A 200 -12.55 17.67 7.91
C THR A 200 -12.42 16.18 8.22
N VAL A 201 -13.54 15.47 8.39
CA VAL A 201 -13.59 14.02 8.65
C VAL A 201 -14.14 13.30 7.42
N ALA A 202 -13.38 12.37 6.89
CA ALA A 202 -13.87 11.50 5.82
C ALA A 202 -14.80 10.44 6.42
N VAL A 203 -15.98 10.27 5.83
CA VAL A 203 -17.00 9.31 6.25
C VAL A 203 -17.15 8.26 5.16
N GLY A 204 -17.00 6.99 5.51
CA GLY A 204 -17.26 5.85 4.62
C GLY A 204 -18.29 4.90 5.24
N SER A 205 -19.17 4.35 4.42
CA SER A 205 -20.19 3.37 4.79
C SER A 205 -19.90 2.04 4.07
N TYR A 206 -19.91 0.95 4.81
CA TYR A 206 -19.57 -0.40 4.31
C TYR A 206 -20.63 -1.40 4.77
N PRO A 207 -21.59 -1.75 3.91
CA PRO A 207 -22.60 -2.73 4.24
C PRO A 207 -22.05 -4.16 4.21
N HIS A 208 -22.43 -4.95 5.19
CA HIS A 208 -22.11 -6.37 5.31
C HIS A 208 -23.39 -7.20 5.47
N PHE A 209 -23.33 -8.43 4.99
CA PHE A 209 -24.39 -9.39 5.16
C PHE A 209 -23.80 -10.72 5.61
N ASP A 210 -23.73 -10.89 6.94
CA ASP A 210 -23.14 -12.05 7.59
C ASP A 210 -24.22 -12.82 8.36
N ASP A 211 -24.30 -14.14 8.16
CA ASP A 211 -25.22 -15.04 8.86
C ASP A 211 -26.69 -14.57 8.86
N GLY A 212 -27.16 -13.98 7.75
CA GLY A 212 -28.52 -13.48 7.64
C GLY A 212 -28.77 -12.14 8.34
N VAL A 213 -27.74 -11.52 8.90
CA VAL A 213 -27.83 -10.23 9.59
C VAL A 213 -27.22 -9.13 8.73
N ARG A 214 -27.99 -8.07 8.48
CA ARG A 214 -27.47 -6.86 7.82
C ARG A 214 -26.76 -5.98 8.85
N ARG A 215 -25.55 -5.58 8.51
CA ARG A 215 -24.74 -4.64 9.30
C ARG A 215 -24.17 -3.57 8.39
N VAL A 216 -23.91 -2.42 8.95
CA VAL A 216 -23.18 -1.33 8.29
C VAL A 216 -22.05 -0.91 9.22
N ASP A 217 -20.83 -0.96 8.69
CA ASP A 217 -19.66 -0.36 9.32
C ASP A 217 -19.49 1.07 8.80
N ILE A 218 -19.47 2.03 9.70
CA ILE A 218 -19.17 3.42 9.39
C ILE A 218 -17.73 3.68 9.82
N VAL A 219 -16.90 4.11 8.88
CA VAL A 219 -15.49 4.41 9.14
C VAL A 219 -15.25 5.90 8.97
N LEU A 220 -14.91 6.54 10.08
CA LEU A 220 -14.54 7.95 10.15
C LEU A 220 -13.01 8.06 10.11
N LYS A 221 -12.46 8.99 9.30
CA LYS A 221 -11.00 9.17 9.17
C LYS A 221 -10.65 10.65 9.24
N SER A 222 -9.65 11.01 10.04
CA SER A 222 -9.10 12.38 10.09
C SER A 222 -7.63 12.39 10.54
N ALA A 223 -6.88 13.39 10.09
CA ALA A 223 -5.56 13.71 10.63
C ALA A 223 -5.65 14.56 11.92
N ASP A 224 -6.83 15.10 12.23
CA ASP A 224 -7.12 15.82 13.46
C ASP A 224 -7.85 14.90 14.46
N PRO A 225 -7.19 14.48 15.56
CA PRO A 225 -7.80 13.60 16.55
C PRO A 225 -9.04 14.21 17.21
N GLY A 226 -9.03 15.52 17.48
CA GLY A 226 -10.16 16.20 18.14
C GLY A 226 -11.39 16.25 17.24
N ALA A 227 -11.20 16.55 15.96
CA ALA A 227 -12.28 16.49 14.97
C ALA A 227 -12.81 15.06 14.78
N LEU A 228 -11.94 14.06 14.81
CA LEU A 228 -12.33 12.65 14.70
C LEU A 228 -13.16 12.20 15.89
N ASP A 229 -12.73 12.51 17.12
CA ASP A 229 -13.43 12.14 18.35
C ASP A 229 -14.81 12.83 18.43
N ALA A 230 -14.89 14.12 18.06
CA ALA A 230 -16.14 14.86 18.01
C ALA A 230 -17.12 14.26 17.00
N ALA A 231 -16.64 13.93 15.78
CA ALA A 231 -17.46 13.30 14.76
C ALA A 231 -17.94 11.91 15.17
N ALA A 232 -17.09 11.12 15.84
CA ALA A 232 -17.45 9.79 16.31
C ALA A 232 -18.51 9.83 17.42
N ALA A 233 -18.40 10.77 18.37
CA ALA A 233 -19.38 10.97 19.41
C ALA A 233 -20.73 11.42 18.81
N TRP A 234 -20.72 12.44 17.95
CA TRP A 234 -21.90 12.95 17.26
C TRP A 234 -22.61 11.84 16.44
N MET A 235 -21.84 11.08 15.67
CA MET A 235 -22.38 9.97 14.88
C MET A 235 -23.04 8.91 15.76
N GLY A 236 -22.43 8.59 16.91
CA GLY A 236 -22.98 7.63 17.87
C GLY A 236 -24.32 8.09 18.45
N GLU A 237 -24.47 9.37 18.79
CA GLU A 237 -25.71 9.96 19.32
C GLU A 237 -26.82 9.97 18.28
N GLU A 238 -26.53 10.47 17.06
CA GLU A 238 -27.51 10.55 15.98
C GLU A 238 -28.03 9.19 15.54
N LEU A 239 -27.12 8.22 15.36
CA LEU A 239 -27.52 6.88 15.01
C LEU A 239 -28.25 6.18 16.15
N GLY A 240 -27.90 6.43 17.41
CA GLY A 240 -28.63 5.96 18.57
C GLY A 240 -30.08 6.43 18.55
N GLN A 241 -30.34 7.68 18.19
CA GLN A 241 -31.71 8.24 18.08
C GLN A 241 -32.47 7.61 16.92
N VAL A 242 -31.88 7.53 15.72
CA VAL A 242 -32.54 6.99 14.51
C VAL A 242 -32.85 5.50 14.63
N LEU A 243 -31.92 4.73 15.23
CA LEU A 243 -32.08 3.27 15.34
C LEU A 243 -32.90 2.82 16.55
N SER A 244 -33.18 3.72 17.51
CA SER A 244 -34.10 3.46 18.62
C SER A 244 -35.52 3.95 18.36
N ALA A 245 -35.76 4.67 17.29
CA ALA A 245 -37.09 5.10 16.89
C ALA A 245 -37.94 3.87 16.52
N PRO A 246 -39.23 3.77 16.98
CA PRO A 246 -40.11 2.63 16.76
C PRO A 246 -40.53 2.48 15.29
#